data_77643ed3f17d20652c3adbbc743e3c09
#
_entry.id   77643ed3f17d20652c3adbbc743e3c09
#
_cell.length_a   1.000
_cell.length_b   1.000
_cell.length_c   1.000
_cell.angle_alpha   90.00
_cell.angle_beta   90.00
_cell.angle_gamma   90.00
#
_symmetry.space_group_name_H-M   'P 1'
#
loop_
_entity.id
_entity.type
_entity.pdbx_description
1 polymer ?
#
loop_
_entity_poly.entity_id
_entity_poly.type
_entity_poly.pdbx_seq_one_letter_code
_entity_poly.pdbx_strand_id
1 'polypeptide(L)'
;MNITIVGAGIAGLSAAFELQQSGFEVMLLEDSDRLGGKILTSEIEGFNIDAGPDSFLTRDPEMRELCFSLGVGDELVPPTGKPAKVWVDGEMHNLPKRHFLGVPLDLEELDELSLLTEEGAKRAKLDLTLPDNKPKEGETVGSLIRRRLGDEVMDRLVGPLLGGINAGDADDLCLESGVPQLFNASQGDFSLVRSIQDFLKNQNRDPASPVFLTHPDGL
;
A
#
# COMPACT_ATOMS: atom_id res chain seq x y z
N MET A 1 -6.57 -7.20 -37.55
CA MET A 1 -7.52 -6.28 -36.86
C MET A 1 -6.66 -5.18 -36.26
N ASN A 2 -6.97 -3.92 -36.57
CA ASN A 2 -6.21 -2.78 -36.05
C ASN A 2 -6.88 -2.29 -34.79
N ILE A 3 -6.13 -2.09 -33.72
CA ILE A 3 -6.59 -1.64 -32.43
C ILE A 3 -5.96 -0.29 -32.13
N THR A 4 -6.78 0.68 -31.74
CA THR A 4 -6.29 2.00 -31.32
C THR A 4 -6.43 2.12 -29.81
N ILE A 5 -5.32 2.48 -29.14
CA ILE A 5 -5.27 2.75 -27.70
C ILE A 5 -5.02 4.25 -27.51
N VAL A 6 -5.77 4.87 -26.61
CA VAL A 6 -5.64 6.27 -26.28
C VAL A 6 -5.01 6.42 -24.89
N GLY A 7 -3.88 7.11 -24.84
CA GLY A 7 -3.06 7.32 -23.65
C GLY A 7 -1.90 6.31 -23.53
N ALA A 8 -0.68 6.85 -23.47
CA ALA A 8 0.56 6.10 -23.34
C ALA A 8 1.13 6.10 -21.91
N GLY A 9 0.28 6.08 -20.91
CA GLY A 9 0.66 5.72 -19.56
C GLY A 9 0.85 4.21 -19.41
N ILE A 10 1.21 3.72 -18.22
CA ILE A 10 1.50 2.30 -17.98
C ILE A 10 0.38 1.36 -18.45
N ALA A 11 -0.88 1.73 -18.23
CA ALA A 11 -2.01 0.90 -18.65
C ALA A 11 -2.11 0.78 -20.19
N GLY A 12 -1.97 1.90 -20.92
CA GLY A 12 -2.01 1.88 -22.38
C GLY A 12 -0.81 1.17 -23.01
N LEU A 13 0.38 1.38 -22.45
CA LEU A 13 1.61 0.71 -22.90
C LEU A 13 1.54 -0.79 -22.64
N SER A 14 1.11 -1.24 -21.45
CA SER A 14 0.95 -2.66 -21.14
C SER A 14 -0.09 -3.33 -22.05
N ALA A 15 -1.23 -2.66 -22.28
CA ALA A 15 -2.26 -3.18 -23.20
C ALA A 15 -1.71 -3.28 -24.64
N ALA A 16 -0.94 -2.28 -25.10
CA ALA A 16 -0.32 -2.29 -26.41
C ALA A 16 0.67 -3.46 -26.54
N PHE A 17 1.50 -3.69 -25.54
CA PHE A 17 2.47 -4.77 -25.48
C PHE A 17 1.79 -6.14 -25.59
N GLU A 18 0.80 -6.41 -24.75
CA GLU A 18 0.05 -7.67 -24.73
C GLU A 18 -0.66 -7.95 -26.06
N LEU A 19 -1.27 -6.93 -26.65
CA LEU A 19 -1.96 -7.04 -27.94
C LEU A 19 -0.97 -7.30 -29.07
N GLN A 20 0.21 -6.66 -29.08
CA GLN A 20 1.26 -6.95 -30.05
C GLN A 20 1.77 -8.38 -29.93
N GLN A 21 2.02 -8.87 -28.69
CA GLN A 21 2.41 -10.27 -28.47
C GLN A 21 1.34 -11.26 -28.98
N SER A 22 0.09 -10.85 -28.95
CA SER A 22 -1.05 -11.60 -29.48
C SER A 22 -1.25 -11.47 -31.01
N GLY A 23 -0.35 -10.75 -31.72
CA GLY A 23 -0.36 -10.63 -33.17
C GLY A 23 -1.30 -9.55 -33.72
N PHE A 24 -1.78 -8.63 -32.90
CA PHE A 24 -2.58 -7.50 -33.36
C PHE A 24 -1.70 -6.34 -33.82
N GLU A 25 -2.17 -5.58 -34.81
CA GLU A 25 -1.62 -4.26 -35.13
C GLU A 25 -2.20 -3.23 -34.15
N VAL A 26 -1.32 -2.53 -33.44
CA VAL A 26 -1.71 -1.55 -32.43
C VAL A 26 -1.23 -0.17 -32.81
N MET A 27 -2.15 0.81 -32.72
CA MET A 27 -1.88 2.23 -32.81
C MET A 27 -2.04 2.85 -31.42
N LEU A 28 -1.00 3.48 -30.91
CA LEU A 28 -1.02 4.18 -29.62
C LEU A 28 -1.07 5.69 -29.88
N LEU A 29 -2.06 6.37 -29.31
CA LEU A 29 -2.24 7.83 -29.37
C LEU A 29 -1.91 8.43 -28.00
N GLU A 30 -1.02 9.41 -28.00
CA GLU A 30 -0.62 10.16 -26.80
C GLU A 30 -0.71 11.66 -27.09
N ASP A 31 -1.24 12.43 -26.13
CA ASP A 31 -1.46 13.86 -26.24
C ASP A 31 -0.22 14.69 -25.84
N SER A 32 0.64 14.11 -24.98
CA SER A 32 1.88 14.74 -24.55
C SER A 32 3.06 14.40 -25.49
N ASP A 33 4.17 15.07 -25.29
CA ASP A 33 5.42 14.88 -26.04
C ASP A 33 6.25 13.69 -25.54
N ARG A 34 5.76 12.93 -24.53
CA ARG A 34 6.44 11.77 -23.95
C ARG A 34 5.49 10.61 -23.65
N LEU A 35 6.06 9.40 -23.58
CA LEU A 35 5.38 8.20 -23.08
C LEU A 35 5.58 8.05 -21.55
N GLY A 36 4.83 7.14 -20.90
CA GLY A 36 4.97 6.79 -19.49
C GLY A 36 3.90 7.40 -18.58
N GLY A 37 3.26 8.50 -19.01
CA GLY A 37 2.19 9.14 -18.22
C GLY A 37 2.70 9.64 -16.84
N LYS A 38 2.19 9.07 -15.74
CA LYS A 38 2.61 9.43 -14.38
C LYS A 38 3.95 8.83 -13.97
N ILE A 39 4.44 7.82 -14.67
CA ILE A 39 5.79 7.29 -14.47
C ILE A 39 6.76 8.24 -15.16
N LEU A 40 7.63 8.82 -14.38
CA LEU A 40 8.61 9.79 -14.87
C LEU A 40 9.81 9.79 -13.95
N THR A 41 10.95 9.39 -14.49
CA THR A 41 12.26 9.55 -13.87
C THR A 41 13.02 10.64 -14.59
N SER A 42 13.62 11.53 -13.83
CA SER A 42 14.43 12.65 -14.35
C SER A 42 15.85 12.57 -13.78
N GLU A 43 16.86 12.78 -14.63
CA GLU A 43 18.22 12.95 -14.14
C GLU A 43 18.46 14.42 -13.74
N ILE A 44 18.77 14.62 -12.46
CA ILE A 44 19.09 15.93 -11.91
C ILE A 44 20.42 15.85 -11.17
N GLU A 45 21.42 16.59 -11.63
CA GLU A 45 22.77 16.62 -11.04
C GLU A 45 23.41 15.24 -10.84
N GLY A 46 23.14 14.29 -11.76
CA GLY A 46 23.66 12.92 -11.72
C GLY A 46 22.87 11.97 -10.81
N PHE A 47 21.70 12.40 -10.32
CA PHE A 47 20.77 11.54 -9.60
C PHE A 47 19.52 11.25 -10.43
N ASN A 48 19.09 10.00 -10.44
CA ASN A 48 17.79 9.62 -10.97
C ASN A 48 16.73 9.92 -9.91
N ILE A 49 15.77 10.78 -10.26
CA ILE A 49 14.69 11.22 -9.36
C ILE A 49 13.36 10.85 -9.99
N ASP A 50 12.62 9.97 -9.33
CA ASP A 50 11.27 9.63 -9.71
C ASP A 50 10.30 10.74 -9.30
N ALA A 51 9.64 11.35 -10.28
CA ALA A 51 8.63 12.38 -10.07
C ALA A 51 7.20 11.81 -9.98
N GLY A 52 7.08 10.49 -10.00
CA GLY A 52 5.85 9.71 -9.89
C GLY A 52 6.03 8.53 -8.93
N PRO A 53 5.52 7.34 -9.29
CA PRO A 53 5.81 6.12 -8.53
C PRO A 53 7.31 5.81 -8.60
N ASP A 54 7.88 5.45 -7.46
CA ASP A 54 9.31 5.10 -7.31
C ASP A 54 9.54 3.59 -7.09
N SER A 55 8.46 2.86 -6.86
CA SER A 55 8.50 1.43 -6.60
C SER A 55 7.13 0.80 -6.82
N PHE A 56 7.08 -0.53 -6.92
CA PHE A 56 5.84 -1.29 -7.00
C PHE A 56 5.80 -2.43 -5.99
N LEU A 57 4.59 -2.82 -5.60
CA LEU A 57 4.36 -3.92 -4.67
C LEU A 57 4.64 -5.28 -5.35
N THR A 58 5.38 -6.15 -4.65
CA THR A 58 5.68 -7.51 -5.14
C THR A 58 4.57 -8.51 -4.83
N ARG A 59 3.55 -8.09 -4.10
CA ARG A 59 2.43 -8.95 -3.71
C ARG A 59 1.64 -9.45 -4.92
N ASP A 60 1.39 -8.54 -5.87
CA ASP A 60 0.66 -8.82 -7.09
C ASP A 60 1.70 -9.12 -8.18
N PRO A 61 1.64 -10.32 -8.83
CA PRO A 61 2.74 -10.78 -9.68
C PRO A 61 2.85 -10.06 -11.02
N GLU A 62 1.76 -9.41 -11.48
CA GLU A 62 1.60 -8.91 -12.85
C GLU A 62 2.70 -7.92 -13.26
N MET A 63 3.06 -6.98 -12.36
CA MET A 63 4.11 -6.01 -12.68
C MET A 63 5.48 -6.67 -12.79
N ARG A 64 5.75 -7.64 -11.93
CA ARG A 64 6.99 -8.41 -12.00
C ARG A 64 7.07 -9.26 -13.27
N GLU A 65 5.97 -9.93 -13.64
CA GLU A 65 5.85 -10.72 -14.86
C GLU A 65 6.04 -9.83 -16.10
N LEU A 66 5.47 -8.63 -16.11
CA LEU A 66 5.68 -7.65 -17.16
C LEU A 66 7.17 -7.28 -17.27
N CYS A 67 7.86 -6.97 -16.18
CA CYS A 67 9.28 -6.66 -16.18
C CYS A 67 10.13 -7.80 -16.73
N PHE A 68 9.83 -9.06 -16.37
CA PHE A 68 10.50 -10.22 -16.93
C PHE A 68 10.22 -10.38 -18.43
N SER A 69 9.00 -10.15 -18.88
CA SER A 69 8.61 -10.21 -20.29
C SER A 69 9.29 -9.12 -21.14
N LEU A 70 9.60 -7.98 -20.52
CA LEU A 70 10.35 -6.89 -21.13
C LEU A 70 11.87 -7.09 -21.07
N GLY A 71 12.37 -8.12 -20.36
CA GLY A 71 13.77 -8.43 -20.23
C GLY A 71 14.54 -7.64 -19.18
N VAL A 72 13.84 -6.86 -18.32
CA VAL A 72 14.43 -6.07 -17.22
C VAL A 72 14.19 -6.67 -15.84
N GLY A 73 13.56 -7.85 -15.77
CA GLY A 73 13.16 -8.48 -14.51
C GLY A 73 14.34 -8.82 -13.58
N ASP A 74 15.50 -9.15 -14.13
CA ASP A 74 16.71 -9.49 -13.36
C ASP A 74 17.44 -8.24 -12.83
N GLU A 75 17.08 -7.05 -13.30
CA GLU A 75 17.65 -5.77 -12.87
C GLU A 75 16.90 -5.16 -11.69
N LEU A 76 15.75 -5.73 -11.34
CA LEU A 76 14.93 -5.24 -10.23
C LEU A 76 15.62 -5.42 -8.89
N VAL A 77 15.61 -4.36 -8.09
CA VAL A 77 16.21 -4.32 -6.75
C VAL A 77 15.20 -3.86 -5.69
N PRO A 78 15.33 -4.30 -4.44
CA PRO A 78 14.55 -3.74 -3.35
C PRO A 78 15.03 -2.31 -3.04
N PRO A 79 14.12 -1.37 -2.75
CA PRO A 79 14.51 -0.05 -2.25
C PRO A 79 15.32 -0.15 -0.95
N THR A 80 16.36 0.70 -0.81
CA THR A 80 17.24 0.73 0.37
C THR A 80 16.73 1.66 1.47
N GLY A 81 15.43 1.94 1.49
CA GLY A 81 14.81 2.89 2.41
C GLY A 81 14.93 2.52 3.89
N LYS A 82 14.85 3.54 4.73
CA LYS A 82 14.70 3.37 6.19
C LYS A 82 13.24 3.06 6.52
N PRO A 83 12.94 2.44 7.68
CA PRO A 83 11.57 2.27 8.13
C PRO A 83 10.79 3.58 8.11
N ALA A 84 9.53 3.51 7.71
CA ALA A 84 8.64 4.67 7.72
C ALA A 84 8.49 5.22 9.14
N LYS A 85 8.36 6.55 9.23
CA LYS A 85 8.09 7.26 10.49
C LYS A 85 6.88 8.15 10.31
N VAL A 86 6.21 8.47 11.40
CA VAL A 86 5.12 9.44 11.43
C VAL A 86 5.56 10.70 12.16
N TRP A 87 5.12 11.84 11.67
CA TRP A 87 5.33 13.14 12.29
C TRP A 87 4.07 13.50 13.08
N VAL A 88 4.18 13.57 14.41
CA VAL A 88 3.06 13.88 15.31
C VAL A 88 3.58 14.84 16.40
N ASP A 89 2.78 15.85 16.72
CA ASP A 89 3.05 16.81 17.80
C ASP A 89 4.45 17.45 17.74
N GLY A 90 4.98 17.67 16.51
CA GLY A 90 6.29 18.31 16.31
C GLY A 90 7.49 17.35 16.38
N GLU A 91 7.27 16.05 16.48
CA GLU A 91 8.33 15.05 16.60
C GLU A 91 8.14 13.89 15.62
N MET A 92 9.26 13.22 15.30
CA MET A 92 9.30 12.02 14.45
C MET A 92 9.23 10.77 15.30
N HIS A 93 8.19 9.95 15.10
CA HIS A 93 7.99 8.71 15.83
C HIS A 93 8.16 7.48 14.93
N ASN A 94 8.61 6.37 15.51
CA ASN A 94 8.65 5.09 14.84
C ASN A 94 7.25 4.46 14.84
N LEU A 95 6.90 3.77 13.75
CA LEU A 95 5.74 2.89 13.73
C LEU A 95 5.98 1.66 14.64
N PRO A 96 4.91 0.98 15.11
CA PRO A 96 5.04 -0.31 15.78
C PRO A 96 5.88 -1.27 14.94
N LYS A 97 6.72 -2.10 15.56
CA LYS A 97 7.59 -3.05 14.85
C LYS A 97 6.80 -4.02 13.97
N ARG A 98 5.62 -4.40 14.46
CA ARG A 98 4.69 -5.25 13.73
C ARG A 98 3.38 -4.52 13.54
N HIS A 99 3.11 -4.16 12.31
CA HIS A 99 1.85 -3.52 11.91
C HIS A 99 1.39 -3.99 10.53
N PHE A 100 0.11 -3.83 10.27
CA PHE A 100 -0.50 -4.03 8.96
C PHE A 100 -1.24 -2.76 8.55
N LEU A 101 -0.73 -2.03 7.59
CA LEU A 101 -1.28 -0.73 7.15
C LEU A 101 -1.48 0.27 8.31
N GLY A 102 -0.56 0.30 9.27
CA GLY A 102 -0.64 1.14 10.46
C GLY A 102 -1.41 0.50 11.64
N VAL A 103 -2.18 -0.55 11.42
CA VAL A 103 -2.85 -1.29 12.50
C VAL A 103 -1.81 -2.09 13.28
N PRO A 104 -1.63 -1.83 14.60
CA PRO A 104 -0.65 -2.55 15.40
C PRO A 104 -1.05 -4.03 15.54
N LEU A 105 -0.10 -4.93 15.38
CA LEU A 105 -0.32 -6.37 15.53
C LEU A 105 0.11 -6.92 16.89
N ASP A 106 0.84 -6.13 17.67
CA ASP A 106 1.20 -6.42 19.05
C ASP A 106 0.67 -5.28 19.93
N LEU A 107 -0.41 -5.56 20.67
CA LEU A 107 -1.05 -4.54 21.50
C LEU A 107 -0.29 -4.28 22.80
N GLU A 108 0.60 -5.17 23.23
CA GLU A 108 1.44 -4.93 24.40
C GLU A 108 2.55 -3.91 24.09
N GLU A 109 3.07 -3.89 22.85
CA GLU A 109 4.04 -2.89 22.40
C GLU A 109 3.51 -1.46 22.49
N LEU A 110 2.18 -1.26 22.51
CA LEU A 110 1.56 0.07 22.54
C LEU A 110 1.88 0.86 23.81
N ASP A 111 2.13 0.19 24.93
CA ASP A 111 2.51 0.84 26.19
C ASP A 111 3.89 1.50 26.14
N GLU A 112 4.75 1.05 25.22
CA GLU A 112 6.11 1.57 25.02
C GLU A 112 6.19 2.63 23.91
N LEU A 113 5.10 2.81 23.15
CA LEU A 113 5.08 3.76 22.03
C LEU A 113 4.76 5.18 22.53
N SER A 114 5.67 6.11 22.31
CA SER A 114 5.44 7.53 22.59
C SER A 114 4.37 8.19 21.72
N LEU A 115 3.82 7.47 20.74
CA LEU A 115 2.77 7.92 19.83
C LEU A 115 1.39 7.97 20.47
N LEU A 116 1.13 7.11 21.45
CA LEU A 116 -0.18 6.99 22.10
C LEU A 116 -0.08 7.44 23.54
N THR A 117 -1.20 7.96 24.06
CA THR A 117 -1.38 8.14 25.50
C THR A 117 -1.64 6.78 26.16
N GLU A 118 -1.51 6.73 27.50
CA GLU A 118 -1.87 5.52 28.27
C GLU A 118 -3.34 5.14 28.06
N GLU A 119 -4.23 6.13 27.98
CA GLU A 119 -5.65 5.95 27.67
C GLU A 119 -5.87 5.42 26.27
N GLY A 120 -5.14 5.94 25.26
CA GLY A 120 -5.19 5.48 23.87
C GLY A 120 -4.74 4.03 23.74
N ALA A 121 -3.63 3.65 24.40
CA ALA A 121 -3.15 2.27 24.44
C ALA A 121 -4.17 1.33 25.11
N LYS A 122 -4.74 1.71 26.26
CA LYS A 122 -5.81 0.96 26.93
C LYS A 122 -7.04 0.82 26.04
N ARG A 123 -7.44 1.90 25.33
CA ARG A 123 -8.58 1.87 24.41
C ARG A 123 -8.35 0.87 23.28
N ALA A 124 -7.17 0.85 22.69
CA ALA A 124 -6.82 -0.08 21.61
C ALA A 124 -6.89 -1.56 22.07
N LYS A 125 -6.44 -1.86 23.28
CA LYS A 125 -6.48 -3.21 23.86
C LYS A 125 -7.88 -3.77 24.06
N LEU A 126 -8.92 -2.91 24.13
CA LEU A 126 -10.31 -3.35 24.19
C LEU A 126 -10.74 -4.12 22.95
N ASP A 127 -10.05 -3.97 21.80
CA ASP A 127 -10.32 -4.75 20.59
C ASP A 127 -10.38 -6.26 20.85
N LEU A 128 -9.59 -6.76 21.79
CA LEU A 128 -9.56 -8.18 22.16
C LEU A 128 -10.85 -8.70 22.82
N THR A 129 -11.69 -7.81 23.31
CA THR A 129 -12.91 -8.13 24.08
C THR A 129 -14.19 -7.55 23.50
N LEU A 130 -14.09 -6.63 22.55
CA LEU A 130 -15.25 -6.03 21.90
C LEU A 130 -15.95 -7.08 21.02
N PRO A 131 -17.28 -7.15 21.06
CA PRO A 131 -18.03 -8.02 20.16
C PRO A 131 -18.01 -7.46 18.73
N ASP A 132 -18.36 -8.32 17.77
CA ASP A 132 -18.62 -7.97 16.38
C ASP A 132 -17.52 -7.13 15.69
N ASN A 133 -16.59 -7.82 15.08
CA ASN A 133 -15.53 -7.18 14.28
C ASN A 133 -15.96 -6.90 12.83
N LYS A 134 -16.96 -7.63 12.31
CA LYS A 134 -17.26 -7.59 10.86
C LYS A 134 -17.52 -6.18 10.36
N PRO A 135 -16.97 -5.84 9.19
CA PRO A 135 -17.26 -4.58 8.53
C PRO A 135 -18.75 -4.41 8.26
N LYS A 136 -19.22 -3.18 8.38
CA LYS A 136 -20.58 -2.79 8.01
C LYS A 136 -20.61 -2.41 6.54
N GLU A 137 -21.77 -2.52 5.92
CA GLU A 137 -21.98 -2.07 4.54
C GLU A 137 -21.63 -0.58 4.40
N GLY A 138 -20.76 -0.25 3.43
CA GLY A 138 -20.30 1.11 3.21
C GLY A 138 -19.37 1.68 4.29
N GLU A 139 -18.84 0.84 5.20
CA GLU A 139 -17.94 1.30 6.25
C GLU A 139 -16.65 1.88 5.68
N THR A 140 -16.19 3.01 6.26
CA THR A 140 -14.88 3.58 5.94
C THR A 140 -13.78 2.94 6.78
N VAL A 141 -12.53 3.09 6.34
CA VAL A 141 -11.37 2.65 7.12
C VAL A 141 -11.33 3.34 8.47
N GLY A 142 -11.52 4.67 8.49
CA GLY A 142 -11.55 5.43 9.75
C GLY A 142 -12.62 4.94 10.71
N SER A 143 -13.84 4.68 10.22
CA SER A 143 -14.94 4.15 11.06
C SER A 143 -14.56 2.80 11.68
N LEU A 144 -14.02 1.86 10.91
CA LEU A 144 -13.58 0.56 11.42
C LEU A 144 -12.50 0.72 12.50
N ILE A 145 -11.45 1.50 12.23
CA ILE A 145 -10.33 1.66 13.15
C ILE A 145 -10.77 2.37 14.43
N ARG A 146 -11.54 3.46 14.34
CA ARG A 146 -12.02 4.20 15.51
C ARG A 146 -12.88 3.33 16.42
N ARG A 147 -13.82 2.58 15.86
CA ARG A 147 -14.69 1.71 16.68
C ARG A 147 -13.95 0.53 17.28
N ARG A 148 -12.88 0.03 16.67
CA ARG A 148 -12.10 -1.13 17.15
C ARG A 148 -10.94 -0.71 18.06
N LEU A 149 -10.12 0.21 17.61
CA LEU A 149 -8.85 0.55 18.26
C LEU A 149 -8.84 1.95 18.89
N GLY A 150 -9.83 2.79 18.55
CA GLY A 150 -9.96 4.16 19.09
C GLY A 150 -9.34 5.22 18.19
N ASP A 151 -9.64 6.47 18.56
CA ASP A 151 -9.28 7.64 17.75
C ASP A 151 -7.76 7.86 17.66
N GLU A 152 -7.02 7.66 18.74
CA GLU A 152 -5.58 7.89 18.73
C GLU A 152 -4.84 6.94 17.77
N VAL A 153 -5.24 5.66 17.71
CA VAL A 153 -4.66 4.72 16.74
C VAL A 153 -4.99 5.15 15.32
N MET A 154 -6.22 5.63 15.09
CA MET A 154 -6.60 6.16 13.79
C MET A 154 -5.79 7.39 13.44
N ASP A 155 -5.77 8.41 14.29
CA ASP A 155 -5.22 9.72 13.98
C ASP A 155 -3.69 9.74 13.96
N ARG A 156 -3.04 8.87 14.75
CA ARG A 156 -1.59 8.89 14.94
C ARG A 156 -0.83 7.75 14.27
N LEU A 157 -1.51 6.68 13.87
CA LEU A 157 -0.89 5.52 13.22
C LEU A 157 -1.46 5.24 11.83
N VAL A 158 -2.75 4.89 11.77
CA VAL A 158 -3.37 4.39 10.52
C VAL A 158 -3.60 5.53 9.52
N GLY A 159 -4.15 6.65 9.97
CA GLY A 159 -4.46 7.81 9.14
C GLY A 159 -3.24 8.39 8.43
N PRO A 160 -2.15 8.73 9.15
CA PRO A 160 -0.93 9.24 8.52
C PRO A 160 -0.32 8.27 7.49
N LEU A 161 -0.30 6.98 7.77
CA LEU A 161 0.25 5.99 6.85
C LEU A 161 -0.62 5.81 5.60
N LEU A 162 -1.93 5.62 5.78
CA LEU A 162 -2.84 5.45 4.65
C LEU A 162 -3.03 6.75 3.85
N GLY A 163 -3.02 7.90 4.52
CA GLY A 163 -3.03 9.20 3.87
C GLY A 163 -1.83 9.40 2.96
N GLY A 164 -0.64 8.98 3.39
CA GLY A 164 0.57 9.00 2.58
C GLY A 164 0.51 8.04 1.38
N ILE A 165 -0.11 6.87 1.54
CA ILE A 165 -0.24 5.86 0.47
C ILE A 165 -1.32 6.25 -0.54
N ASN A 166 -2.49 6.70 -0.07
CA ASN A 166 -3.68 6.93 -0.91
C ASN A 166 -3.89 8.41 -1.28
N ALA A 167 -3.08 9.33 -0.75
CA ALA A 167 -3.26 10.78 -0.90
C ALA A 167 -4.68 11.26 -0.56
N GLY A 168 -5.28 10.69 0.50
CA GLY A 168 -6.65 10.95 0.92
C GLY A 168 -6.88 10.73 2.41
N ASP A 169 -8.06 11.13 2.91
CA ASP A 169 -8.44 10.93 4.28
C ASP A 169 -8.99 9.51 4.47
N ALA A 170 -8.47 8.77 5.44
CA ALA A 170 -8.93 7.43 5.73
C ALA A 170 -10.35 7.39 6.35
N ASP A 171 -10.85 8.51 6.87
CA ASP A 171 -12.25 8.64 7.31
C ASP A 171 -13.23 8.68 6.11
N ASP A 172 -12.75 9.10 4.93
CA ASP A 172 -13.54 9.10 3.68
C ASP A 172 -13.27 7.88 2.79
N LEU A 173 -12.21 7.11 3.10
CA LEU A 173 -11.77 5.99 2.29
C LEU A 173 -12.66 4.75 2.52
N CYS A 174 -13.40 4.34 1.48
CA CYS A 174 -14.20 3.12 1.55
C CYS A 174 -13.33 1.90 1.86
N LEU A 175 -13.69 1.15 2.90
CA LEU A 175 -12.90 0.02 3.36
C LEU A 175 -12.79 -1.09 2.29
N GLU A 176 -13.91 -1.46 1.68
CA GLU A 176 -13.98 -2.58 0.72
C GLU A 176 -13.25 -2.29 -0.58
N SER A 177 -13.48 -1.12 -1.17
CA SER A 177 -12.89 -0.77 -2.48
C SER A 177 -11.55 -0.04 -2.37
N GLY A 178 -11.34 0.75 -1.31
CA GLY A 178 -10.13 1.53 -1.12
C GLY A 178 -8.98 0.75 -0.48
N VAL A 179 -9.30 -0.17 0.45
CA VAL A 179 -8.29 -0.99 1.16
C VAL A 179 -8.76 -2.45 1.26
N PRO A 180 -8.95 -3.14 0.12
CA PRO A 180 -9.53 -4.49 0.09
C PRO A 180 -8.75 -5.50 0.94
N GLN A 181 -7.45 -5.28 1.17
CA GLN A 181 -6.64 -6.15 2.03
C GLN A 181 -7.08 -6.05 3.49
N LEU A 182 -7.38 -4.85 3.98
CA LEU A 182 -7.86 -4.64 5.35
C LEU A 182 -9.31 -5.15 5.48
N PHE A 183 -10.14 -4.93 4.46
CA PHE A 183 -11.48 -5.48 4.38
C PHE A 183 -11.45 -7.01 4.51
N ASN A 184 -10.66 -7.70 3.68
CA ASN A 184 -10.54 -9.16 3.73
C ASN A 184 -9.99 -9.65 5.08
N ALA A 185 -8.99 -8.96 5.63
CA ALA A 185 -8.39 -9.29 6.91
C ALA A 185 -9.36 -9.09 8.09
N SER A 186 -10.36 -8.20 7.96
CA SER A 186 -11.33 -7.90 9.01
C SER A 186 -12.56 -8.84 9.02
N GLN A 187 -12.65 -9.79 8.08
CA GLN A 187 -13.80 -10.72 8.00
C GLN A 187 -13.79 -11.85 9.05
N GLY A 188 -12.69 -12.00 9.78
CA GLY A 188 -12.45 -13.16 10.66
C GLY A 188 -13.06 -13.02 12.05
N ASP A 189 -12.22 -13.13 13.08
CA ASP A 189 -12.53 -13.19 14.50
C ASP A 189 -13.26 -11.95 15.04
N PHE A 190 -13.66 -12.02 16.31
CA PHE A 190 -14.21 -10.89 17.07
C PHE A 190 -13.22 -9.73 17.25
N SER A 191 -11.91 -9.98 17.30
CA SER A 191 -10.85 -8.98 17.36
C SER A 191 -10.31 -8.65 15.97
N LEU A 192 -10.23 -7.36 15.64
CA LEU A 192 -9.62 -6.90 14.39
C LEU A 192 -8.14 -7.32 14.32
N VAL A 193 -7.40 -7.13 15.39
CA VAL A 193 -5.96 -7.47 15.44
C VAL A 193 -5.75 -8.97 15.21
N ARG A 194 -6.53 -9.83 15.87
CA ARG A 194 -6.44 -11.29 15.69
C ARG A 194 -6.82 -11.70 14.28
N SER A 195 -7.90 -11.14 13.73
CA SER A 195 -8.32 -11.40 12.35
C SER A 195 -7.21 -11.07 11.36
N ILE A 196 -6.55 -9.92 11.52
CA ILE A 196 -5.41 -9.55 10.66
C ILE A 196 -4.22 -10.51 10.86
N GLN A 197 -3.90 -10.88 12.11
CA GLN A 197 -2.84 -11.83 12.38
C GLN A 197 -3.10 -13.18 11.69
N ASP A 198 -4.33 -13.69 11.75
CA ASP A 198 -4.69 -14.97 11.13
C ASP A 198 -4.74 -14.87 9.60
N PHE A 199 -5.22 -13.74 9.06
CA PHE A 199 -5.14 -13.46 7.63
C PHE A 199 -3.68 -13.49 7.14
N LEU A 200 -2.76 -12.85 7.84
CA LEU A 200 -1.34 -12.81 7.47
C LEU A 200 -0.65 -14.18 7.60
N LYS A 201 -1.01 -15.01 8.60
CA LYS A 201 -0.49 -16.37 8.74
C LYS A 201 -0.88 -17.26 7.55
N ASN A 202 -2.06 -17.04 6.99
CA ASN A 202 -2.60 -17.82 5.87
C ASN A 202 -2.08 -17.34 4.51
N GLN A 203 -1.39 -16.19 4.44
CA GLN A 203 -0.70 -15.77 3.24
C GLN A 203 0.62 -16.55 3.10
N ASN A 204 0.74 -17.36 2.04
CA ASN A 204 1.98 -18.05 1.67
C ASN A 204 3.03 -17.06 1.13
N ARG A 205 3.43 -16.11 1.95
CA ARG A 205 4.47 -15.15 1.59
C ARG A 205 5.78 -15.58 2.24
N ASP A 206 6.83 -15.68 1.43
CA ASP A 206 8.19 -15.80 1.96
C ASP A 206 8.54 -14.51 2.73
N PRO A 207 8.81 -14.58 4.04
CA PRO A 207 9.18 -13.41 4.84
C PRO A 207 10.44 -12.70 4.36
N ALA A 208 11.30 -13.39 3.61
CA ALA A 208 12.52 -12.83 3.03
C ALA A 208 12.28 -12.10 1.71
N SER A 209 11.11 -12.25 1.08
CA SER A 209 10.78 -11.54 -0.16
C SER A 209 10.57 -10.05 0.11
N PRO A 210 11.18 -9.16 -0.69
CA PRO A 210 10.99 -7.73 -0.55
C PRO A 210 9.52 -7.36 -0.76
N VAL A 211 9.04 -6.34 -0.04
CA VAL A 211 7.67 -5.81 -0.19
C VAL A 211 7.54 -5.00 -1.45
N PHE A 212 8.60 -4.28 -1.79
CA PHE A 212 8.67 -3.39 -2.94
C PHE A 212 9.87 -3.76 -3.81
N LEU A 213 9.73 -3.55 -5.10
CA LEU A 213 10.82 -3.56 -6.07
C LEU A 213 10.81 -2.26 -6.88
N THR A 214 11.99 -1.88 -7.34
CA THR A 214 12.22 -0.76 -8.26
C THR A 214 13.29 -1.13 -9.27
N HIS A 215 13.49 -0.30 -10.27
CA HIS A 215 14.63 -0.40 -11.17
C HIS A 215 15.71 0.62 -10.75
N PRO A 216 17.01 0.30 -10.80
CA PRO A 216 18.08 1.21 -10.36
C PRO A 216 18.10 2.56 -11.10
N ASP A 217 17.67 2.56 -12.35
CA ASP A 217 17.63 3.76 -13.20
C ASP A 217 16.28 4.52 -13.12
N GLY A 218 15.39 4.12 -12.21
CA GLY A 218 14.04 4.63 -12.06
C GLY A 218 12.99 3.73 -12.72
N LEU A 219 11.71 3.99 -12.43
CA LEU A 219 10.57 3.27 -13.02
C LEU A 219 10.18 3.79 -14.39
#